data_4e4545e5dd355742bb898b6bc32d0e3e
#
_entry.id   4e4545e5dd355742bb898b6bc32d0e3e
#
_cell.length_a   1.000
_cell.length_b   1.000
_cell.length_c   1.000
_cell.angle_alpha   90.00
_cell.angle_beta   90.00
_cell.angle_gamma   90.00
#
_symmetry.space_group_name_H-M   'P 1'
#
loop_
_entity.id
_entity.type
_entity.pdbx_description
1 polymer ?
#
loop_
_entity_poly.entity_id
_entity_poly.type
_entity_poly.pdbx_seq_one_letter_code
_entity_poly.pdbx_strand_id
1 'polypeptide(L)'
;VVLSQFLGLCPFLGVSKKIETAAGMGGAVIFVMSIASIATSLVYKILVLFHLEYLNTVTFILVIAALVQLVEMFLKKYSSGLYSSLGVYLPLITTNCAVLGVAITNVQNNYDILTSLVCSFGTAVGFTIAIVIMAGIREKIADNDIPVSFQGSPIVLITAGLMAIAFIGFSGLI
;
A
#
# COMPACT_ATOMS: atom_id res chain seq x y z
N VAL A 1 -6.78 5.47 3.84
CA VAL A 1 -6.75 4.00 3.94
C VAL A 1 -5.76 3.56 5.02
N VAL A 2 -4.46 3.94 4.95
CA VAL A 2 -3.45 3.46 5.93
C VAL A 2 -3.75 3.93 7.35
N LEU A 3 -4.01 5.21 7.53
CA LEU A 3 -4.19 5.84 8.85
C LEU A 3 -5.64 5.80 9.36
N SER A 4 -6.63 5.61 8.49
CA SER A 4 -8.04 5.51 8.88
C SER A 4 -8.55 4.07 8.98
N GLN A 5 -8.07 3.18 8.11
CA GLN A 5 -8.49 1.78 8.06
C GLN A 5 -7.39 0.80 8.52
N PHE A 6 -6.21 1.30 8.83
CA PHE A 6 -5.02 0.52 9.23
C PHE A 6 -4.61 -0.53 8.21
N LEU A 7 -4.93 -0.33 6.92
CA LEU A 7 -4.57 -1.22 5.84
C LEU A 7 -3.20 -0.82 5.24
N GLY A 8 -2.28 -1.79 5.12
CA GLY A 8 -0.95 -1.56 4.58
C GLY A 8 0.08 -1.08 5.61
N LEU A 9 -0.11 -1.40 6.88
CA LEU A 9 0.86 -1.09 7.95
C LEU A 9 2.19 -1.84 7.78
N CYS A 10 2.20 -3.04 7.19
CA CYS A 10 3.41 -3.84 7.02
C CYS A 10 4.49 -3.10 6.23
N PRO A 11 4.24 -2.60 4.99
CA PRO A 11 5.21 -1.78 4.29
C PRO A 11 5.41 -0.41 4.95
N PHE A 12 4.38 0.16 5.55
CA PHE A 12 4.46 1.44 6.25
C PHE A 12 5.47 1.43 7.40
N LEU A 13 5.48 0.39 8.22
CA LEU A 13 6.42 0.22 9.33
C LEU A 13 7.80 -0.27 8.86
N GLY A 14 7.83 -1.17 7.85
CA GLY A 14 9.06 -1.82 7.40
C GLY A 14 9.97 -0.91 6.58
N VAL A 15 9.40 -0.12 5.67
CA VAL A 15 10.16 0.63 4.65
C VAL A 15 10.38 2.10 5.03
N SER A 16 9.74 2.60 6.08
CA SER A 16 9.83 4.00 6.50
C SER A 16 11.12 4.38 7.26
N LYS A 17 12.23 3.63 7.08
CA LYS A 17 13.51 3.93 7.74
C LYS A 17 14.27 5.09 7.11
N LYS A 18 14.18 5.25 5.78
CA LYS A 18 14.83 6.31 5.00
C LYS A 18 13.83 6.89 4.00
N ILE A 19 13.92 8.19 3.77
CA ILE A 19 13.03 8.91 2.83
C ILE A 19 13.18 8.37 1.41
N GLU A 20 14.40 8.05 0.96
CA GLU A 20 14.65 7.52 -0.39
C GLU A 20 13.94 6.18 -0.63
N THR A 21 14.04 5.25 0.34
CA THR A 21 13.38 3.94 0.24
C THR A 21 11.86 4.07 0.35
N ALA A 22 11.37 4.99 1.18
CA ALA A 22 9.94 5.28 1.32
C ALA A 22 9.35 5.86 0.02
N ALA A 23 10.05 6.79 -0.63
CA ALA A 23 9.63 7.37 -1.90
C ALA A 23 9.62 6.32 -3.04
N GLY A 24 10.67 5.49 -3.13
CA GLY A 24 10.74 4.39 -4.08
C GLY A 24 9.61 3.37 -3.90
N MET A 25 9.31 3.01 -2.66
CA MET A 25 8.19 2.13 -2.32
C MET A 25 6.85 2.77 -2.68
N GLY A 26 6.68 4.06 -2.42
CA GLY A 26 5.47 4.80 -2.79
C GLY A 26 5.21 4.76 -4.30
N GLY A 27 6.24 5.01 -5.11
CA GLY A 27 6.15 4.92 -6.58
C GLY A 27 5.77 3.51 -7.05
N ALA A 28 6.38 2.47 -6.47
CA ALA A 28 6.04 1.08 -6.79
C ALA A 28 4.59 0.75 -6.42
N VAL A 29 4.10 1.22 -5.27
CA VAL A 29 2.71 1.01 -4.84
C VAL A 29 1.73 1.73 -5.77
N ILE A 30 2.01 2.95 -6.22
CA ILE A 30 1.17 3.67 -7.20
C ILE A 30 1.03 2.85 -8.48
N PHE A 31 2.14 2.34 -9.01
CA PHE A 31 2.15 1.55 -10.24
C PHE A 31 1.36 0.24 -10.07
N VAL A 32 1.66 -0.51 -9.01
CA VAL A 32 0.99 -1.80 -8.73
C VAL A 32 -0.50 -1.61 -8.47
N MET A 33 -0.90 -0.62 -7.66
CA MET A 33 -2.31 -0.34 -7.38
C MET A 33 -3.10 0.02 -8.65
N SER A 34 -2.51 0.80 -9.55
CA SER A 34 -3.17 1.18 -10.80
C SER A 34 -3.43 -0.03 -11.69
N ILE A 35 -2.43 -0.91 -11.86
CA ILE A 35 -2.57 -2.14 -12.65
C ILE A 35 -3.54 -3.12 -11.97
N ALA A 36 -3.41 -3.31 -10.66
CA ALA A 36 -4.27 -4.20 -9.89
C ALA A 36 -5.74 -3.77 -9.95
N SER A 37 -6.02 -2.47 -9.91
CA SER A 37 -7.38 -1.93 -10.02
C SER A 37 -8.03 -2.27 -11.36
N ILE A 38 -7.30 -2.15 -12.46
CA ILE A 38 -7.80 -2.52 -13.79
C ILE A 38 -8.07 -4.03 -13.86
N ALA A 39 -7.12 -4.83 -13.41
CA ALA A 39 -7.23 -6.29 -13.47
C ALA A 39 -8.37 -6.81 -12.59
N THR A 40 -8.49 -6.32 -11.35
CA THR A 40 -9.57 -6.73 -10.44
C THR A 40 -10.95 -6.30 -10.95
N SER A 41 -11.08 -5.14 -11.57
CA SER A 41 -12.34 -4.71 -12.20
C SER A 41 -12.74 -5.60 -13.37
N LEU A 42 -11.78 -6.06 -14.20
CA LEU A 42 -12.04 -7.01 -15.28
C LEU A 42 -12.46 -8.38 -14.74
N VAL A 43 -11.71 -8.89 -13.76
CA VAL A 43 -12.00 -10.18 -13.12
C VAL A 43 -13.36 -10.15 -12.43
N TYR A 44 -13.73 -9.06 -11.77
CA TYR A 44 -15.04 -8.92 -11.15
C TYR A 44 -16.18 -9.03 -12.16
N LYS A 45 -16.09 -8.39 -13.32
CA LYS A 45 -17.10 -8.54 -14.39
C LYS A 45 -17.26 -10.00 -14.84
N ILE A 46 -16.17 -10.75 -14.90
CA ILE A 46 -16.19 -12.17 -15.24
C ILE A 46 -16.85 -12.99 -14.12
N LEU A 47 -16.50 -12.71 -12.85
CA LEU A 47 -17.09 -13.42 -11.70
C LEU A 47 -18.61 -13.22 -11.60
N VAL A 48 -19.08 -12.00 -11.83
CA VAL A 48 -20.52 -11.69 -11.86
C VAL A 48 -21.24 -12.48 -12.96
N LEU A 49 -20.61 -12.63 -14.12
CA LEU A 49 -21.18 -13.45 -15.21
C LEU A 49 -21.35 -14.93 -14.84
N PHE A 50 -20.47 -15.47 -13.97
CA PHE A 50 -20.50 -16.84 -13.49
C PHE A 50 -21.27 -17.02 -12.17
N HIS A 51 -21.87 -15.97 -11.59
CA HIS A 51 -22.52 -15.99 -10.27
C HIS A 51 -21.63 -16.49 -9.13
N LEU A 52 -20.31 -16.23 -9.18
CA LEU A 52 -19.32 -16.67 -8.21
C LEU A 52 -18.86 -15.52 -7.29
N GLU A 53 -19.75 -14.60 -6.95
CA GLU A 53 -19.44 -13.41 -6.12
C GLU A 53 -18.89 -13.78 -4.73
N TYR A 54 -19.21 -14.96 -4.24
CA TYR A 54 -18.71 -15.47 -2.94
C TYR A 54 -17.19 -15.65 -2.89
N LEU A 55 -16.54 -15.89 -4.03
CA LEU A 55 -15.10 -16.14 -4.11
C LEU A 55 -14.27 -14.89 -4.45
N ASN A 56 -14.87 -13.69 -4.42
CA ASN A 56 -14.22 -12.43 -4.81
C ASN A 56 -12.88 -12.22 -4.09
N THR A 57 -12.84 -12.35 -2.75
CA THR A 57 -11.65 -12.09 -1.97
C THR A 57 -10.48 -13.00 -2.31
N VAL A 58 -10.75 -14.31 -2.44
CA VAL A 58 -9.71 -15.29 -2.76
C VAL A 58 -9.19 -15.09 -4.18
N THR A 59 -10.07 -14.82 -5.12
CA THR A 59 -9.72 -14.56 -6.51
C THR A 59 -8.89 -13.28 -6.64
N PHE A 60 -9.23 -12.22 -5.92
CA PHE A 60 -8.47 -10.97 -5.94
C PHE A 60 -7.08 -11.13 -5.35
N ILE A 61 -6.93 -11.85 -4.23
CA ILE A 61 -5.62 -12.16 -3.65
C ILE A 61 -4.75 -12.90 -4.67
N LEU A 62 -5.30 -13.91 -5.34
CA LEU A 62 -4.58 -14.70 -6.33
C LEU A 62 -4.16 -13.88 -7.55
N VAL A 63 -5.07 -13.07 -8.08
CA VAL A 63 -4.81 -12.20 -9.24
C VAL A 63 -3.76 -11.15 -8.90
N ILE A 64 -3.88 -10.49 -7.75
CA ILE A 64 -2.92 -9.48 -7.30
C ILE A 64 -1.54 -10.11 -7.09
N ALA A 65 -1.47 -11.28 -6.44
CA ALA A 65 -0.21 -11.99 -6.24
C ALA A 65 0.46 -12.38 -7.57
N ALA A 66 -0.30 -12.90 -8.53
CA ALA A 66 0.23 -13.25 -9.85
C ALA A 66 0.74 -12.02 -10.61
N LEU A 67 0.01 -10.91 -10.60
CA LEU A 67 0.41 -9.66 -11.22
C LEU A 67 1.70 -9.09 -10.62
N VAL A 68 1.80 -9.07 -9.30
CA VAL A 68 2.99 -8.53 -8.63
C VAL A 68 4.21 -9.40 -8.88
N GLN A 69 4.06 -10.74 -8.91
CA GLN A 69 5.15 -11.64 -9.30
C GLN A 69 5.61 -11.40 -10.74
N LEU A 70 4.68 -11.13 -11.65
CA LEU A 70 5.01 -10.79 -13.03
C LEU A 70 5.79 -9.47 -13.11
N VAL A 71 5.35 -8.45 -12.38
CA VAL A 71 6.05 -7.16 -12.26
C VAL A 71 7.43 -7.33 -11.63
N GLU A 72 7.56 -8.20 -10.62
CA GLU A 72 8.86 -8.53 -10.00
C GLU A 72 9.84 -9.13 -11.00
N MET A 73 9.40 -10.11 -11.79
CA MET A 73 10.24 -10.70 -12.84
C MET A 73 10.68 -9.66 -13.88
N PHE A 74 9.79 -8.73 -14.20
CA PHE A 74 10.07 -7.66 -15.15
C PHE A 74 11.10 -6.67 -14.60
N LEU A 75 10.92 -6.22 -13.34
CA LEU A 75 11.86 -5.35 -12.63
C LEU A 75 13.25 -5.98 -12.47
N LYS A 76 13.32 -7.26 -12.16
CA LYS A 76 14.56 -8.01 -12.04
C LYS A 76 15.36 -8.04 -13.35
N LYS A 77 14.67 -8.07 -14.48
CA LYS A 77 15.28 -8.11 -15.80
C LYS A 77 15.74 -6.73 -16.29
N TYR A 78 14.98 -5.68 -16.01
CA TYR A 78 15.19 -4.35 -16.57
C TYR A 78 15.98 -3.40 -15.66
N SER A 79 15.88 -3.54 -14.34
CA SER A 79 16.46 -2.59 -13.38
C SER A 79 17.06 -3.29 -12.17
N SER A 80 18.24 -3.89 -12.37
CA SER A 80 19.01 -4.59 -11.34
C SER A 80 19.35 -3.71 -10.13
N GLY A 81 19.61 -2.41 -10.34
CA GLY A 81 19.90 -1.46 -9.26
C GLY A 81 18.69 -1.16 -8.35
N LEU A 82 17.51 -1.00 -8.95
CA LEU A 82 16.26 -0.78 -8.22
C LEU A 82 15.82 -2.06 -7.50
N TYR A 83 16.06 -3.22 -8.13
CA TYR A 83 15.81 -4.52 -7.51
C TYR A 83 16.69 -4.75 -6.28
N SER A 84 17.98 -4.36 -6.32
CA SER A 84 18.87 -4.48 -5.15
C SER A 84 18.41 -3.63 -3.96
N SER A 85 17.86 -2.45 -4.22
CA SER A 85 17.34 -1.55 -3.17
C SER A 85 15.96 -1.98 -2.65
N LEU A 86 15.10 -2.53 -3.50
CA LEU A 86 13.71 -2.91 -3.20
C LEU A 86 13.50 -4.41 -3.02
N GLY A 87 14.50 -5.25 -3.33
CA GLY A 87 14.35 -6.71 -3.45
C GLY A 87 13.84 -7.42 -2.19
N VAL A 88 14.23 -6.94 -1.00
CA VAL A 88 13.71 -7.47 0.28
C VAL A 88 12.28 -6.99 0.56
N TYR A 89 11.85 -5.89 -0.06
CA TYR A 89 10.54 -5.26 0.19
C TYR A 89 9.48 -5.63 -0.85
N LEU A 90 9.86 -6.29 -1.95
CA LEU A 90 8.93 -6.76 -2.97
C LEU A 90 7.85 -7.70 -2.42
N PRO A 91 8.16 -8.68 -1.56
CA PRO A 91 7.12 -9.48 -0.91
C PRO A 91 6.12 -8.65 -0.08
N LEU A 92 6.57 -7.53 0.48
CA LEU A 92 5.68 -6.61 1.21
C LEU A 92 4.70 -5.85 0.30
N ILE A 93 5.03 -5.68 -0.98
CA ILE A 93 4.11 -5.11 -1.98
C ILE A 93 3.07 -6.15 -2.38
N THR A 94 3.48 -7.41 -2.56
CA THR A 94 2.61 -8.53 -2.95
C THR A 94 1.52 -8.79 -1.91
N THR A 95 1.89 -8.76 -0.63
CA THR A 95 0.98 -9.01 0.49
C THR A 95 0.39 -7.72 1.07
N ASN A 96 0.41 -6.62 0.32
CA ASN A 96 -0.05 -5.33 0.80
C ASN A 96 -1.58 -5.28 0.94
N CYS A 97 -2.04 -5.28 2.18
CA CYS A 97 -3.47 -5.21 2.52
C CYS A 97 -4.17 -3.96 1.96
N ALA A 98 -3.44 -2.87 1.71
CA ALA A 98 -4.02 -1.66 1.13
C ALA A 98 -4.47 -1.89 -0.31
N VAL A 99 -3.70 -2.64 -1.11
CA VAL A 99 -4.05 -2.98 -2.50
C VAL A 99 -5.34 -3.82 -2.53
N LEU A 100 -5.40 -4.84 -1.67
CA LEU A 100 -6.59 -5.68 -1.54
C LEU A 100 -7.80 -4.89 -1.02
N GLY A 101 -7.60 -4.03 -0.01
CA GLY A 101 -8.65 -3.21 0.57
C GLY A 101 -9.28 -2.27 -0.45
N VAL A 102 -8.46 -1.62 -1.28
CA VAL A 102 -8.96 -0.76 -2.37
C VAL A 102 -9.71 -1.56 -3.42
N ALA A 103 -9.22 -2.75 -3.79
CA ALA A 103 -9.91 -3.62 -4.74
C ALA A 103 -11.30 -4.04 -4.22
N ILE A 104 -11.40 -4.43 -2.95
CA ILE A 104 -12.69 -4.79 -2.32
C ILE A 104 -13.62 -3.58 -2.24
N THR A 105 -13.12 -2.41 -1.85
CA THR A 105 -13.92 -1.18 -1.76
C THR A 105 -14.48 -0.78 -3.13
N ASN A 106 -13.68 -0.87 -4.19
CA ASN A 106 -14.12 -0.57 -5.54
C ASN A 106 -15.27 -1.49 -6.00
N VAL A 107 -15.19 -2.76 -5.62
CA VAL A 107 -16.24 -3.74 -5.92
C VAL A 107 -17.51 -3.50 -5.10
N GLN A 108 -17.38 -3.24 -3.80
CA GLN A 108 -18.52 -2.99 -2.92
C GLN A 108 -19.33 -1.74 -3.35
N ASN A 109 -18.63 -0.72 -3.85
CA ASN A 109 -19.26 0.50 -4.35
C ASN A 109 -19.72 0.39 -5.82
N ASN A 110 -19.52 -0.76 -6.48
CA ASN A 110 -19.84 -0.97 -7.92
C ASN A 110 -19.25 0.12 -8.82
N TYR A 111 -18.03 0.54 -8.56
CA TYR A 111 -17.36 1.56 -9.37
C TYR A 111 -17.06 1.05 -10.78
N ASP A 112 -17.29 1.92 -11.76
CA ASP A 112 -16.86 1.65 -13.13
C ASP A 112 -15.32 1.63 -13.22
N ILE A 113 -14.76 1.05 -14.28
CA ILE A 113 -13.32 0.86 -14.46
C ILE A 113 -12.56 2.19 -14.32
N LEU A 114 -13.09 3.26 -14.92
CA LEU A 114 -12.45 4.57 -14.87
C LEU A 114 -12.47 5.16 -13.46
N THR A 115 -13.59 5.07 -12.76
CA THR A 115 -13.75 5.55 -11.38
C THR A 115 -12.88 4.74 -10.42
N SER A 116 -12.81 3.42 -10.59
CA SER A 116 -11.92 2.53 -9.82
C SER A 116 -10.45 2.91 -9.99
N LEU A 117 -10.03 3.26 -11.21
CA LEU A 117 -8.65 3.65 -11.48
C LEU A 117 -8.30 4.98 -10.81
N VAL A 118 -9.17 5.98 -10.92
CA VAL A 118 -8.96 7.29 -10.28
C VAL A 118 -8.93 7.17 -8.76
N CYS A 119 -9.85 6.40 -8.18
CA CYS A 119 -9.90 6.14 -6.73
C CYS A 119 -8.65 5.42 -6.23
N SER A 120 -8.19 4.41 -6.95
CA SER A 120 -6.99 3.65 -6.62
C SER A 120 -5.73 4.50 -6.73
N PHE A 121 -5.62 5.33 -7.77
CA PHE A 121 -4.52 6.27 -7.93
C PHE A 121 -4.47 7.30 -6.80
N GLY A 122 -5.61 7.92 -6.47
CA GLY A 122 -5.71 8.87 -5.36
C GLY A 122 -5.33 8.24 -4.02
N THR A 123 -5.78 7.01 -3.77
CA THR A 123 -5.42 6.26 -2.56
C THR A 123 -3.92 5.94 -2.50
N ALA A 124 -3.33 5.57 -3.62
CA ALA A 124 -1.89 5.26 -3.71
C ALA A 124 -1.02 6.51 -3.48
N VAL A 125 -1.43 7.66 -3.99
CA VAL A 125 -0.77 8.94 -3.72
C VAL A 125 -0.87 9.30 -2.23
N GLY A 126 -2.05 9.15 -1.62
CA GLY A 126 -2.24 9.36 -0.19
C GLY A 126 -1.38 8.42 0.67
N PHE A 127 -1.25 7.16 0.27
CA PHE A 127 -0.33 6.20 0.90
C PHE A 127 1.12 6.68 0.82
N THR A 128 1.55 7.15 -0.35
CA THR A 128 2.92 7.63 -0.58
C THR A 128 3.24 8.83 0.29
N ILE A 129 2.34 9.79 0.38
CA ILE A 129 2.51 10.97 1.24
C ILE A 129 2.65 10.54 2.71
N ALA A 130 1.78 9.65 3.17
CA ALA A 130 1.80 9.17 4.55
C ALA A 130 3.13 8.46 4.90
N ILE A 131 3.64 7.59 4.01
CA ILE A 131 4.89 6.87 4.28
C ILE A 131 6.11 7.77 4.24
N VAL A 132 6.13 8.79 3.37
CA VAL A 132 7.20 9.79 3.31
C VAL A 132 7.23 10.66 4.57
N ILE A 133 6.06 11.11 5.05
CA ILE A 133 5.96 11.87 6.32
C ILE A 133 6.47 11.01 7.48
N MET A 134 6.07 9.74 7.54
CA MET A 134 6.54 8.81 8.57
C MET A 134 8.06 8.61 8.51
N ALA A 135 8.63 8.48 7.32
CA ALA A 135 10.08 8.35 7.14
C ALA A 135 10.82 9.59 7.63
N GLY A 136 10.32 10.80 7.30
CA GLY A 136 10.90 12.06 7.79
C GLY A 136 10.85 12.21 9.31
N ILE A 137 9.75 11.80 9.94
CA ILE A 137 9.63 11.79 11.40
C ILE A 137 10.64 10.80 12.02
N ARG A 138 10.77 9.60 11.44
CA ARG A 138 11.72 8.58 11.93
C ARG A 138 13.17 9.00 11.80
N GLU A 139 13.56 9.63 10.70
CA GLU A 139 14.91 10.19 10.55
C GLU A 139 15.20 11.24 11.64
N LYS A 140 14.24 12.09 11.93
CA LYS A 140 14.40 13.13 12.95
C LYS A 140 14.40 12.59 14.38
N ILE A 141 13.70 11.50 14.64
CA ILE A 141 13.66 10.83 15.95
C ILE A 141 14.94 10.02 16.19
N ALA A 142 15.59 9.52 15.14
CA ALA A 142 16.80 8.70 15.26
C ALA A 142 17.96 9.42 15.95
N ASP A 143 18.03 10.76 15.84
CA ASP A 143 19.07 11.59 16.45
C ASP A 143 18.77 11.99 17.90
N ASN A 144 17.61 11.62 18.44
CA ASN A 144 17.20 11.97 19.81
C ASN A 144 17.51 10.85 20.81
N ASP A 145 17.83 11.24 22.06
CA ASP A 145 18.01 10.34 23.19
C ASP A 145 16.66 9.72 23.62
N ILE A 146 16.37 8.55 23.09
CA ILE A 146 15.18 7.78 23.43
C ILE A 146 15.52 6.72 24.48
N PRO A 147 14.71 6.57 25.55
CA PRO A 147 14.88 5.49 26.52
C PRO A 147 14.93 4.13 25.83
N VAL A 148 15.83 3.25 26.28
CA VAL A 148 16.09 1.94 25.66
C VAL A 148 14.81 1.09 25.50
N SER A 149 13.86 1.23 26.41
CA SER A 149 12.57 0.51 26.38
C SER A 149 11.66 0.92 25.22
N PHE A 150 11.84 2.12 24.66
CA PHE A 150 11.04 2.64 23.54
C PHE A 150 11.77 2.61 22.19
N GLN A 151 13.03 2.22 22.16
CA GLN A 151 13.79 2.15 20.93
C GLN A 151 13.25 1.04 20.01
N GLY A 152 13.24 1.31 18.70
CA GLY A 152 12.83 0.35 17.66
C GLY A 152 11.34 0.39 17.32
N SER A 153 10.66 -0.75 17.37
CA SER A 153 9.24 -0.89 17.01
C SER A 153 8.27 -0.07 17.85
N PRO A 154 8.42 0.07 19.18
CA PRO A 154 7.42 0.77 20.00
C PRO A 154 7.26 2.24 19.62
N ILE A 155 8.35 2.97 19.42
CA ILE A 155 8.31 4.39 19.06
C ILE A 155 7.65 4.62 17.69
N VAL A 156 7.86 3.68 16.77
CA VAL A 156 7.27 3.74 15.42
C VAL A 156 5.75 3.56 15.49
N LEU A 157 5.27 2.65 16.33
CA LEU A 157 3.83 2.43 16.53
C LEU A 157 3.17 3.62 17.23
N ILE A 158 3.83 4.21 18.23
CA ILE A 158 3.33 5.43 18.90
C ILE A 158 3.23 6.57 17.89
N THR A 159 4.24 6.77 17.08
CA THR A 159 4.27 7.81 16.03
C THR A 159 3.16 7.58 15.00
N ALA A 160 2.96 6.33 14.56
CA ALA A 160 1.88 5.98 13.64
C ALA A 160 0.49 6.24 14.26
N GLY A 161 0.31 5.94 15.56
CA GLY A 161 -0.91 6.23 16.29
C GLY A 161 -1.20 7.74 16.40
N LEU A 162 -0.18 8.54 16.70
CA LEU A 162 -0.31 10.00 16.75
C LEU A 162 -0.63 10.59 15.38
N MET A 163 0.01 10.08 14.32
CA MET A 163 -0.34 10.45 12.94
C MET A 163 -1.78 10.08 12.61
N ALA A 164 -2.25 8.90 12.99
CA ALA A 164 -3.62 8.48 12.76
C ALA A 164 -4.64 9.43 13.43
N ILE A 165 -4.38 9.85 14.67
CA ILE A 165 -5.22 10.84 15.39
C ILE A 165 -5.23 12.18 14.64
N ALA A 166 -4.07 12.66 14.20
CA ALA A 166 -3.98 13.90 13.43
C ALA A 166 -4.77 13.84 12.12
N PHE A 167 -4.76 12.70 11.42
CA PHE A 167 -5.49 12.50 10.17
C PHE A 167 -6.99 12.24 10.35
N ILE A 168 -7.45 11.82 11.53
CA ILE A 168 -8.89 11.70 11.84
C ILE A 168 -9.60 13.06 11.70
N GLY A 169 -8.91 14.16 12.02
CA GLY A 169 -9.45 15.50 11.80
C GLY A 169 -9.85 15.82 10.36
N PHE A 170 -9.23 15.16 9.37
CA PHE A 170 -9.60 15.31 7.96
C PHE A 170 -10.77 14.41 7.54
N SER A 171 -11.08 13.36 8.28
CA SER A 171 -12.15 12.42 7.92
C SER A 171 -13.56 12.99 8.17
N GLY A 172 -13.69 14.10 8.88
CA GLY A 172 -14.95 14.80 9.11
C GLY A 172 -15.24 15.94 8.12
N LEU A 173 -14.37 16.16 7.13
CA LEU A 173 -14.48 17.25 6.14
C LEU A 173 -15.07 16.79 4.78
N ILE A 174 -15.36 15.48 4.63
CA ILE A 174 -15.92 14.90 3.40
C ILE A 174 -17.33 14.33 3.70
#